data_2dd63e4eeb8fa9a6b43f8f7af90264b7
#
_entry.id   2dd63e4eeb8fa9a6b43f8f7af90264b7
#
_cell.length_a   1.000
_cell.length_b   1.000
_cell.length_c   1.000
_cell.angle_alpha   90.00
_cell.angle_beta   90.00
_cell.angle_gamma   90.00
#
_symmetry.space_group_name_H-M   'P 1'
#
loop_
_entity.id
_entity.type
_entity.pdbx_description
1 polymer ?
#
loop_
_entity_poly.entity_id
_entity_poly.type
_entity_poly.pdbx_seq_one_letter_code
_entity_poly.pdbx_strand_id
1 'polypeptide(L)'
;MHRPAYDDWSLPKGKLDGDETEAYAAVREVQEETSSTCSLGRDLGTIAYADSLGRPKTVRFWQMQVREGKTEPANEVDEVRWVTFDEAAGRLSYLREREVLRRFQPPPAPGESATVYLIRHAKAGDRTLWSLPDDQRPLSDPGLRQAEDLADTLGDIPLAKLASSPYLRCTQTLEPLARSRDMGIETTDALAEGADASEALAWLAEAARSGSFAASTHGDVMMFGVEELLDGGVRLRGNKVAFKKGCTWELTVVDGVFTTARYRRPPSSDR
;
A
#
# COMPACT_ATOMS: atom_id res chain seq x y z
N MET A 1 4.88 -14.75 18.85
CA MET A 1 5.68 -14.94 20.07
C MET A 1 4.84 -15.50 21.21
N HIS A 2 5.44 -16.28 22.09
CA HIS A 2 4.83 -16.80 23.32
C HIS A 2 5.32 -15.99 24.54
N ARG A 3 4.40 -15.66 25.45
CA ARG A 3 4.67 -14.92 26.67
C ARG A 3 4.34 -15.77 27.89
N PRO A 4 5.34 -16.30 28.60
CA PRO A 4 5.09 -17.25 29.71
C PRO A 4 4.30 -16.64 30.86
N ALA A 5 4.43 -15.33 31.12
CA ALA A 5 3.67 -14.65 32.18
C ALA A 5 2.15 -14.66 31.98
N TYR A 6 1.69 -14.83 30.72
CA TYR A 6 0.27 -14.85 30.35
C TYR A 6 -0.15 -16.20 29.76
N ASP A 7 0.81 -17.10 29.50
CA ASP A 7 0.61 -18.36 28.78
C ASP A 7 -0.16 -18.16 27.47
N ASP A 8 0.26 -17.15 26.69
CA ASP A 8 -0.43 -16.73 25.46
C ASP A 8 0.50 -16.59 24.24
N TRP A 9 -0.10 -16.77 23.06
CA TRP A 9 0.49 -16.46 21.77
C TRP A 9 -0.04 -15.13 21.23
N SER A 10 0.84 -14.22 20.92
CA SER A 10 0.52 -12.85 20.56
C SER A 10 1.44 -12.33 19.45
N LEU A 11 0.97 -11.32 18.72
CA LEU A 11 1.84 -10.50 17.86
C LEU A 11 2.72 -9.60 18.74
N PRO A 12 3.97 -9.27 18.32
CA PRO A 12 4.84 -8.33 19.03
C PRO A 12 4.14 -6.98 19.25
N LYS A 13 4.23 -6.44 20.46
CA LYS A 13 3.65 -5.15 20.82
C LYS A 13 4.09 -4.68 22.19
N GLY A 14 4.22 -3.39 22.37
CA GLY A 14 4.53 -2.80 23.65
C GLY A 14 3.97 -1.41 23.85
N LYS A 15 4.53 -0.66 24.76
CA LYS A 15 4.09 0.69 25.11
C LYS A 15 4.98 1.73 24.45
N LEU A 16 4.44 2.93 24.27
CA LEU A 16 5.23 4.09 23.89
C LEU A 16 6.15 4.49 25.05
N ASP A 17 7.41 4.76 24.74
CA ASP A 17 8.40 5.31 25.67
C ASP A 17 8.65 6.79 25.37
N GLY A 18 8.40 7.64 26.36
CA GLY A 18 8.60 9.08 26.21
C GLY A 18 7.81 9.69 25.05
N ASP A 19 8.51 10.45 24.23
CA ASP A 19 7.93 11.18 23.08
C ASP A 19 8.10 10.44 21.74
N GLU A 20 8.38 9.13 21.75
CA GLU A 20 8.54 8.35 20.52
C GLU A 20 7.22 8.23 19.74
N THR A 21 7.33 8.10 18.42
CA THR A 21 6.16 7.84 17.58
C THR A 21 5.72 6.38 17.67
N GLU A 22 4.42 6.11 17.44
CA GLU A 22 3.88 4.73 17.39
C GLU A 22 4.65 3.83 16.40
N ALA A 23 5.07 4.39 15.26
CA ALA A 23 5.83 3.68 14.24
C ALA A 23 7.23 3.27 14.72
N TYR A 24 7.91 4.16 15.47
CA TYR A 24 9.21 3.88 16.04
C TYR A 24 9.10 2.84 17.16
N ALA A 25 8.12 3.01 18.07
CA ALA A 25 7.83 2.04 19.12
C ALA A 25 7.61 0.63 18.56
N ALA A 26 6.82 0.51 17.48
CA ALA A 26 6.55 -0.78 16.86
C ALA A 26 7.83 -1.50 16.38
N VAL A 27 8.78 -0.77 15.76
CA VAL A 27 10.07 -1.35 15.33
C VAL A 27 10.93 -1.73 16.53
N ARG A 28 11.02 -0.86 17.55
CA ARG A 28 11.78 -1.10 18.78
C ARG A 28 11.26 -2.35 19.51
N GLU A 29 9.94 -2.46 19.71
CA GLU A 29 9.33 -3.58 20.43
C GLU A 29 9.57 -4.91 19.69
N VAL A 30 9.46 -4.94 18.35
CA VAL A 30 9.79 -6.15 17.58
C VAL A 30 11.26 -6.54 17.79
N GLN A 31 12.17 -5.58 17.78
CA GLN A 31 13.58 -5.86 18.01
C GLN A 31 13.85 -6.36 19.45
N GLU A 32 13.20 -5.74 20.44
CA GLU A 32 13.34 -6.10 21.85
C GLU A 32 12.76 -7.47 22.18
N GLU A 33 11.63 -7.86 21.57
CA GLU A 33 10.94 -9.12 21.86
C GLU A 33 11.44 -10.29 20.99
N THR A 34 12.01 -10.01 19.79
CA THR A 34 12.33 -11.06 18.81
C THR A 34 13.79 -11.02 18.31
N SER A 35 14.60 -10.08 18.76
CA SER A 35 16.00 -9.87 18.31
C SER A 35 16.12 -9.59 16.80
N SER A 36 15.03 -9.30 16.11
CA SER A 36 14.99 -9.09 14.66
C SER A 36 15.02 -7.60 14.32
N THR A 37 15.92 -7.19 13.43
CA THR A 37 15.90 -5.84 12.83
C THR A 37 14.92 -5.81 11.67
N CYS A 38 13.91 -4.95 11.77
CA CYS A 38 12.82 -4.86 10.80
C CYS A 38 12.74 -3.47 10.16
N SER A 39 12.31 -3.42 8.89
CA SER A 39 11.80 -2.19 8.29
C SER A 39 10.28 -2.15 8.39
N LEU A 40 9.77 -0.97 8.70
CA LEU A 40 8.35 -0.70 8.75
C LEU A 40 7.75 -0.76 7.34
N GLY A 41 6.61 -1.42 7.21
CA GLY A 41 5.82 -1.49 6.00
C GLY A 41 4.44 -0.88 6.19
N ARG A 42 3.43 -1.50 5.60
CA ARG A 42 2.04 -1.02 5.61
C ARG A 42 1.46 -0.96 7.03
N ASP A 43 0.72 0.12 7.31
CA ASP A 43 -0.16 0.24 8.48
C ASP A 43 -1.34 -0.74 8.36
N LEU A 44 -1.49 -1.60 9.35
CA LEU A 44 -2.59 -2.58 9.45
C LEU A 44 -3.74 -2.06 10.31
N GLY A 45 -3.65 -0.81 10.77
CA GLY A 45 -4.67 -0.15 11.57
C GLY A 45 -4.61 -0.49 13.04
N THR A 46 -5.62 -0.02 13.75
CA THR A 46 -5.71 -0.02 15.20
C THR A 46 -6.75 -1.00 15.68
N ILE A 47 -6.49 -1.63 16.84
CA ILE A 47 -7.49 -2.34 17.64
C ILE A 47 -7.61 -1.68 19.01
N ALA A 48 -8.84 -1.61 19.52
CA ALA A 48 -9.12 -1.09 20.86
C ALA A 48 -9.79 -2.19 21.71
N TYR A 49 -9.41 -2.27 22.98
CA TYR A 49 -9.97 -3.23 23.94
C TYR A 49 -9.80 -2.74 25.37
N ALA A 50 -10.46 -3.38 26.32
CA ALA A 50 -10.20 -3.18 27.74
C ALA A 50 -9.23 -4.26 28.25
N ASP A 51 -8.24 -3.86 29.07
CA ASP A 51 -7.35 -4.80 29.74
C ASP A 51 -8.08 -5.53 30.91
N SER A 52 -7.37 -6.44 31.58
CA SER A 52 -7.94 -7.20 32.70
C SER A 52 -8.44 -6.35 33.89
N LEU A 53 -8.02 -5.09 33.95
CA LEU A 53 -8.45 -4.10 34.96
C LEU A 53 -9.54 -3.16 34.42
N GLY A 54 -10.10 -3.42 33.23
CA GLY A 54 -11.11 -2.59 32.60
C GLY A 54 -10.61 -1.29 31.97
N ARG A 55 -9.29 -1.06 31.88
CA ARG A 55 -8.72 0.16 31.34
C ARG A 55 -8.69 0.09 29.81
N PRO A 56 -9.11 1.16 29.11
CA PRO A 56 -9.05 1.18 27.64
C PRO A 56 -7.60 1.12 27.16
N LYS A 57 -7.34 0.26 26.20
CA LYS A 57 -6.07 0.12 25.48
C LYS A 57 -6.31 0.19 23.97
N THR A 58 -5.39 0.85 23.30
CA THR A 58 -5.34 0.95 21.86
C THR A 58 -3.97 0.45 21.40
N VAL A 59 -3.97 -0.43 20.40
CA VAL A 59 -2.73 -0.96 19.80
C VAL A 59 -2.82 -0.80 18.30
N ARG A 60 -1.82 -0.16 17.71
CA ARG A 60 -1.67 -0.01 16.26
C ARG A 60 -0.65 -1.01 15.74
N PHE A 61 -0.92 -1.63 14.63
CA PHE A 61 -0.09 -2.67 14.03
C PHE A 61 0.41 -2.27 12.65
N TRP A 62 1.60 -2.75 12.31
CA TRP A 62 2.20 -2.59 11.00
C TRP A 62 2.69 -3.93 10.46
N GLN A 63 2.62 -4.08 9.15
CA GLN A 63 3.41 -5.08 8.45
C GLN A 63 4.88 -4.67 8.54
N MET A 64 5.76 -5.65 8.76
CA MET A 64 7.20 -5.41 8.79
C MET A 64 7.93 -6.43 7.95
N GLN A 65 9.09 -6.06 7.44
CA GLN A 65 10.01 -6.96 6.75
C GLN A 65 11.29 -7.08 7.57
N VAL A 66 11.68 -8.32 7.91
CA VAL A 66 12.96 -8.57 8.56
C VAL A 66 14.09 -8.27 7.57
N ARG A 67 15.07 -7.51 8.01
CA ARG A 67 16.24 -7.11 7.24
C ARG A 67 17.48 -7.87 7.68
N GLU A 68 17.70 -7.95 8.98
CA GLU A 68 18.88 -8.57 9.58
C GLU A 68 18.54 -9.21 10.92
N GLY A 69 19.46 -10.05 11.41
CA GLY A 69 19.37 -10.67 12.73
C GLY A 69 18.82 -12.10 12.69
N LYS A 70 19.06 -12.81 13.78
CA LYS A 70 18.40 -14.08 14.05
C LYS A 70 17.14 -13.79 14.86
N THR A 71 16.04 -14.42 14.48
CA THR A 71 14.81 -14.35 15.26
C THR A 71 14.98 -15.26 16.50
N GLU A 72 15.20 -14.63 17.63
CA GLU A 72 15.40 -15.31 18.92
C GLU A 72 14.52 -14.62 19.97
N PRO A 73 13.92 -15.36 20.90
CA PRO A 73 13.15 -14.77 21.99
C PRO A 73 14.05 -13.93 22.89
N ALA A 74 13.52 -12.80 23.35
CA ALA A 74 14.21 -11.92 24.28
C ALA A 74 13.22 -11.25 25.23
N ASN A 75 13.72 -10.69 26.33
CA ASN A 75 12.96 -10.04 27.38
C ASN A 75 11.86 -10.94 28.00
N GLU A 76 10.59 -10.55 27.89
CA GLU A 76 9.45 -11.27 28.47
C GLU A 76 8.90 -12.40 27.59
N VAL A 77 9.58 -12.70 26.47
CA VAL A 77 9.20 -13.72 25.48
C VAL A 77 10.12 -14.94 25.62
N ASP A 78 9.56 -16.12 25.72
CA ASP A 78 10.33 -17.36 25.81
C ASP A 78 10.37 -18.17 24.49
N GLU A 79 9.44 -17.88 23.56
CA GLU A 79 9.42 -18.52 22.25
C GLU A 79 8.98 -17.57 21.15
N VAL A 80 9.72 -17.57 20.02
CA VAL A 80 9.35 -16.88 18.78
C VAL A 80 9.30 -17.90 17.65
N ARG A 81 8.23 -17.88 16.86
CA ARG A 81 8.04 -18.78 15.72
C ARG A 81 7.65 -18.03 14.46
N TRP A 82 8.30 -18.40 13.36
CA TRP A 82 7.81 -18.12 12.03
C TRP A 82 6.79 -19.18 11.64
N VAL A 83 5.61 -18.76 11.27
CA VAL A 83 4.49 -19.66 10.97
C VAL A 83 3.75 -19.17 9.72
N THR A 84 3.04 -20.07 9.07
CA THR A 84 2.12 -19.70 7.98
C THR A 84 0.92 -18.91 8.51
N PHE A 85 0.14 -18.30 7.63
CA PHE A 85 -1.07 -17.56 7.98
C PHE A 85 -2.10 -18.42 8.73
N ASP A 86 -2.33 -19.64 8.22
CA ASP A 86 -3.30 -20.56 8.79
C ASP A 86 -2.85 -21.03 10.18
N GLU A 87 -1.58 -21.30 10.34
CA GLU A 87 -1.00 -21.65 11.65
C GLU A 87 -1.09 -20.46 12.63
N ALA A 88 -0.79 -19.22 12.17
CA ALA A 88 -0.92 -18.02 12.99
C ALA A 88 -2.38 -17.80 13.42
N ALA A 89 -3.34 -17.95 12.50
CA ALA A 89 -4.77 -17.81 12.79
C ALA A 89 -5.25 -18.82 13.83
N GLY A 90 -4.73 -20.06 13.79
CA GLY A 90 -5.02 -21.08 14.79
C GLY A 90 -4.32 -20.87 16.14
N ARG A 91 -3.10 -20.32 16.13
CA ARG A 91 -2.23 -20.21 17.31
C ARG A 91 -2.50 -18.96 18.14
N LEU A 92 -2.79 -17.81 17.50
CA LEU A 92 -3.03 -16.55 18.22
C LEU A 92 -4.15 -16.69 19.26
N SER A 93 -3.84 -16.33 20.49
CA SER A 93 -4.77 -16.47 21.64
C SER A 93 -5.94 -15.49 21.57
N TYR A 94 -5.80 -14.36 20.87
CA TYR A 94 -6.78 -13.29 20.85
C TYR A 94 -7.46 -13.13 19.49
N LEU A 95 -8.80 -13.17 19.45
CA LEU A 95 -9.58 -12.97 18.23
C LEU A 95 -9.29 -11.61 17.56
N ARG A 96 -9.05 -10.57 18.35
CA ARG A 96 -8.69 -9.23 17.84
C ARG A 96 -7.39 -9.21 17.05
N GLU A 97 -6.40 -10.04 17.41
CA GLU A 97 -5.14 -10.14 16.66
C GLU A 97 -5.30 -10.98 15.39
N ARG A 98 -6.23 -11.93 15.37
CA ARG A 98 -6.64 -12.64 14.14
C ARG A 98 -7.30 -11.69 13.14
N GLU A 99 -7.99 -10.64 13.61
CA GLU A 99 -8.52 -9.59 12.74
C GLU A 99 -7.40 -8.76 12.10
N VAL A 100 -6.35 -8.41 12.86
CA VAL A 100 -5.15 -7.76 12.31
C VAL A 100 -4.48 -8.65 11.26
N LEU A 101 -4.39 -9.96 11.53
CA LEU A 101 -3.83 -10.93 10.58
C LEU A 101 -4.59 -10.93 9.24
N ARG A 102 -5.92 -10.80 9.22
CA ARG A 102 -6.71 -10.70 7.97
C ARG A 102 -6.41 -9.46 7.15
N ARG A 103 -5.94 -8.37 7.78
CA ARG A 103 -5.53 -7.14 7.10
C ARG A 103 -4.13 -7.22 6.53
N PHE A 104 -3.33 -8.19 6.97
CA PHE A 104 -2.01 -8.45 6.45
C PHE A 104 -2.11 -9.07 5.04
N GLN A 105 -1.33 -8.56 4.12
CA GLN A 105 -1.14 -9.16 2.80
C GLN A 105 0.34 -9.53 2.68
N PRO A 106 0.67 -10.82 2.56
CA PRO A 106 2.05 -11.23 2.41
C PRO A 106 2.65 -10.60 1.14
N PRO A 107 3.93 -10.21 1.16
CA PRO A 107 4.62 -9.87 -0.08
C PRO A 107 4.56 -11.08 -1.03
N PRO A 108 4.56 -10.87 -2.35
CA PRO A 108 4.66 -11.99 -3.29
C PRO A 108 5.88 -12.83 -2.96
N ALA A 109 5.74 -14.16 -3.07
CA ALA A 109 6.86 -15.08 -2.89
C ALA A 109 7.95 -14.79 -3.95
N PRO A 110 9.23 -15.15 -3.72
CA PRO A 110 10.27 -15.01 -4.74
C PRO A 110 9.82 -15.66 -6.05
N GLY A 111 9.83 -14.88 -7.15
CA GLY A 111 9.30 -15.26 -8.46
C GLY A 111 7.81 -15.04 -8.67
N GLU A 112 7.04 -14.69 -7.65
CA GLU A 112 5.66 -14.23 -7.83
C GLU A 112 5.61 -12.81 -8.38
N SER A 113 4.59 -12.55 -9.21
CA SER A 113 4.40 -11.25 -9.83
C SER A 113 3.44 -10.37 -9.01
N ALA A 114 3.81 -9.12 -8.83
CA ALA A 114 2.89 -8.07 -8.42
C ALA A 114 2.47 -7.23 -9.62
N THR A 115 1.27 -6.64 -9.56
CA THR A 115 0.80 -5.72 -10.60
C THR A 115 0.63 -4.31 -10.01
N VAL A 116 1.29 -3.35 -10.61
CA VAL A 116 1.05 -1.92 -10.35
C VAL A 116 -0.04 -1.45 -11.31
N TYR A 117 -1.18 -1.03 -10.78
CA TYR A 117 -2.24 -0.37 -11.53
C TYR A 117 -1.95 1.13 -11.52
N LEU A 118 -1.12 1.58 -12.48
CA LEU A 118 -0.74 2.99 -12.60
C LEU A 118 -1.86 3.75 -13.32
N ILE A 119 -2.53 4.66 -12.61
CA ILE A 119 -3.73 5.35 -13.07
C ILE A 119 -3.37 6.82 -13.32
N ARG A 120 -3.62 7.31 -14.53
CA ARG A 120 -3.65 8.75 -14.75
C ARG A 120 -4.88 9.32 -14.08
N HIS A 121 -4.73 10.40 -13.29
CA HIS A 121 -5.87 11.04 -12.64
C HIS A 121 -7.05 11.25 -13.61
N ALA A 122 -8.26 11.16 -13.11
CA ALA A 122 -9.50 11.37 -13.87
C ALA A 122 -9.63 12.83 -14.36
N LYS A 123 -10.71 13.13 -15.08
CA LYS A 123 -10.92 14.49 -15.62
C LYS A 123 -10.98 15.51 -14.49
N ALA A 124 -10.05 16.46 -14.49
CA ALA A 124 -10.05 17.60 -13.56
C ALA A 124 -10.72 18.83 -14.18
N GLY A 125 -11.03 19.81 -13.35
CA GLY A 125 -11.50 21.11 -13.79
C GLY A 125 -10.52 21.79 -14.77
N ASP A 126 -10.98 22.82 -15.46
CA ASP A 126 -10.18 23.57 -16.42
C ASP A 126 -9.07 24.33 -15.70
N ARG A 127 -7.81 24.10 -16.10
CA ARG A 127 -6.63 24.75 -15.51
C ARG A 127 -6.65 26.28 -15.73
N THR A 128 -7.19 26.73 -16.87
CA THR A 128 -7.22 28.16 -17.22
C THR A 128 -8.25 28.96 -16.40
N LEU A 129 -9.25 28.28 -15.87
CA LEU A 129 -10.31 28.85 -15.03
C LEU A 129 -10.05 28.68 -13.53
N TRP A 130 -8.98 27.97 -13.16
CA TRP A 130 -8.62 27.71 -11.78
C TRP A 130 -7.68 28.77 -11.24
N SER A 131 -8.07 29.46 -10.15
CA SER A 131 -7.33 30.60 -9.58
C SER A 131 -6.48 30.27 -8.34
N LEU A 132 -6.63 29.07 -7.78
CA LEU A 132 -5.84 28.60 -6.65
C LEU A 132 -4.62 27.79 -7.13
N PRO A 133 -3.68 27.41 -6.25
CA PRO A 133 -2.58 26.51 -6.61
C PRO A 133 -3.06 25.23 -7.33
N ASP A 134 -2.34 24.82 -8.37
CA ASP A 134 -2.80 23.73 -9.26
C ASP A 134 -2.88 22.37 -8.57
N ASP A 135 -2.13 22.16 -7.50
CA ASP A 135 -2.19 20.98 -6.65
C ASP A 135 -3.57 20.84 -5.94
N GLN A 136 -4.27 21.96 -5.71
CA GLN A 136 -5.60 22.00 -5.11
C GLN A 136 -6.74 21.90 -6.14
N ARG A 137 -6.43 21.82 -7.43
CA ARG A 137 -7.46 21.73 -8.48
C ARG A 137 -8.14 20.36 -8.45
N PRO A 138 -9.49 20.32 -8.20
CA PRO A 138 -10.23 19.09 -8.01
C PRO A 138 -10.59 18.40 -9.34
N LEU A 139 -11.13 17.21 -9.25
CA LEU A 139 -11.84 16.58 -10.35
C LEU A 139 -13.08 17.40 -10.74
N SER A 140 -13.43 17.37 -12.02
CA SER A 140 -14.73 17.84 -12.50
C SER A 140 -15.81 16.79 -12.24
N ASP A 141 -17.11 17.16 -12.35
CA ASP A 141 -18.20 16.20 -12.20
C ASP A 141 -18.07 14.96 -13.10
N PRO A 142 -17.69 15.09 -14.40
CA PRO A 142 -17.36 13.90 -15.20
C PRO A 142 -16.16 13.12 -14.68
N GLY A 143 -15.21 13.78 -14.03
CA GLY A 143 -14.06 13.13 -13.40
C GLY A 143 -14.42 12.35 -12.14
N LEU A 144 -15.32 12.89 -11.32
CA LEU A 144 -15.84 12.17 -10.14
C LEU A 144 -16.56 10.89 -10.54
N ARG A 145 -17.44 10.94 -11.56
CA ARG A 145 -18.07 9.72 -12.11
C ARG A 145 -17.04 8.74 -12.65
N GLN A 146 -16.01 9.22 -13.35
CA GLN A 146 -14.94 8.37 -13.85
C GLN A 146 -14.15 7.69 -12.71
N ALA A 147 -13.99 8.35 -11.56
CA ALA A 147 -13.36 7.76 -10.38
C ALA A 147 -14.23 6.65 -9.75
N GLU A 148 -15.55 6.80 -9.72
CA GLU A 148 -16.47 5.75 -9.27
C GLU A 148 -16.40 4.53 -10.23
N ASP A 149 -16.44 4.74 -11.55
CA ASP A 149 -16.31 3.66 -12.55
C ASP A 149 -14.95 2.93 -12.46
N LEU A 150 -13.88 3.66 -12.11
CA LEU A 150 -12.56 3.07 -11.82
C LEU A 150 -12.59 2.20 -10.58
N ALA A 151 -13.27 2.64 -9.52
CA ALA A 151 -13.43 1.87 -8.30
C ALA A 151 -14.19 0.56 -8.57
N ASP A 152 -15.25 0.59 -9.35
CA ASP A 152 -15.99 -0.60 -9.79
C ASP A 152 -15.09 -1.56 -10.60
N THR A 153 -14.27 -1.02 -11.51
CA THR A 153 -13.37 -1.81 -12.35
C THR A 153 -12.29 -2.53 -11.55
N LEU A 154 -11.81 -1.91 -10.48
CA LEU A 154 -10.75 -2.42 -9.61
C LEU A 154 -11.30 -3.13 -8.35
N GLY A 155 -12.62 -3.12 -8.16
CA GLY A 155 -13.29 -3.53 -6.92
C GLY A 155 -12.92 -4.91 -6.40
N ASP A 156 -12.76 -5.90 -7.28
CA ASP A 156 -12.49 -7.29 -6.92
C ASP A 156 -10.98 -7.64 -6.94
N ILE A 157 -10.13 -6.71 -7.37
CA ILE A 157 -8.68 -6.97 -7.49
C ILE A 157 -8.03 -6.89 -6.10
N PRO A 158 -7.29 -7.91 -5.65
CA PRO A 158 -6.55 -7.83 -4.40
C PRO A 158 -5.47 -6.74 -4.46
N LEU A 159 -5.59 -5.70 -3.64
CA LEU A 159 -4.63 -4.59 -3.58
C LEU A 159 -4.03 -4.50 -2.17
N ALA A 160 -2.70 -4.46 -2.10
CA ALA A 160 -1.97 -4.31 -0.85
C ALA A 160 -2.06 -2.89 -0.30
N LYS A 161 -2.11 -1.87 -1.19
CA LYS A 161 -2.21 -0.46 -0.81
C LYS A 161 -2.76 0.40 -1.95
N LEU A 162 -3.07 1.66 -1.61
CA LEU A 162 -3.37 2.72 -2.57
C LEU A 162 -2.33 3.83 -2.39
N ALA A 163 -1.77 4.30 -3.49
CA ALA A 163 -0.79 5.37 -3.49
C ALA A 163 -1.18 6.49 -4.46
N SER A 164 -0.77 7.71 -4.20
CA SER A 164 -1.15 8.86 -5.03
C SER A 164 -0.08 9.94 -5.04
N SER A 165 0.01 10.68 -6.15
CA SER A 165 0.49 12.04 -6.11
C SER A 165 -0.26 12.83 -5.03
N PRO A 166 0.38 13.81 -4.33
CA PRO A 166 -0.30 14.64 -3.32
C PRO A 166 -1.34 15.60 -3.90
N TYR A 167 -1.41 15.74 -5.22
CA TYR A 167 -2.38 16.61 -5.90
C TYR A 167 -3.82 16.13 -5.70
N LEU A 168 -4.71 17.03 -5.36
CA LEU A 168 -6.11 16.73 -5.01
C LEU A 168 -6.82 15.87 -6.08
N ARG A 169 -6.65 16.18 -7.37
CA ARG A 169 -7.24 15.39 -8.46
C ARG A 169 -6.78 13.95 -8.52
N CYS A 170 -5.55 13.67 -8.02
CA CYS A 170 -5.01 12.32 -7.98
C CYS A 170 -5.58 11.53 -6.79
N THR A 171 -5.62 12.14 -5.60
CA THR A 171 -6.23 11.53 -4.42
C THR A 171 -7.72 11.27 -4.65
N GLN A 172 -8.46 12.25 -5.18
CA GLN A 172 -9.87 12.11 -5.51
C GLN A 172 -10.16 11.01 -6.55
N THR A 173 -9.20 10.70 -7.42
CA THR A 173 -9.34 9.57 -8.37
C THR A 173 -9.39 8.23 -7.67
N LEU A 174 -8.74 8.08 -6.51
CA LEU A 174 -8.71 6.83 -5.74
C LEU A 174 -9.69 6.82 -4.54
N GLU A 175 -10.26 7.95 -4.16
CA GLU A 175 -11.17 8.04 -3.00
C GLU A 175 -12.35 7.05 -3.05
N PRO A 176 -13.07 6.85 -4.17
CA PRO A 176 -14.15 5.87 -4.22
C PRO A 176 -13.65 4.45 -3.93
N LEU A 177 -12.51 4.07 -4.51
CA LEU A 177 -11.87 2.78 -4.27
C LEU A 177 -11.39 2.64 -2.82
N ALA A 178 -10.82 3.70 -2.25
CA ALA A 178 -10.40 3.75 -0.86
C ALA A 178 -11.58 3.54 0.10
N ARG A 179 -12.70 4.24 -0.14
CA ARG A 179 -13.93 4.09 0.66
C ARG A 179 -14.53 2.70 0.56
N SER A 180 -14.62 2.14 -0.65
CA SER A 180 -15.24 0.81 -0.85
C SER A 180 -14.47 -0.31 -0.17
N ARG A 181 -13.18 -0.10 0.12
CA ARG A 181 -12.26 -1.10 0.70
C ARG A 181 -11.77 -0.80 2.10
N ASP A 182 -12.21 0.29 2.69
CA ASP A 182 -11.73 0.80 3.98
C ASP A 182 -10.19 0.90 4.01
N MET A 183 -9.60 1.47 2.94
CA MET A 183 -8.17 1.63 2.77
C MET A 183 -7.77 3.11 2.80
N GLY A 184 -6.63 3.42 3.42
CA GLY A 184 -5.99 4.73 3.30
C GLY A 184 -5.31 4.93 1.94
N ILE A 185 -5.13 6.19 1.53
CA ILE A 185 -4.32 6.58 0.38
C ILE A 185 -3.01 7.17 0.89
N GLU A 186 -1.89 6.51 0.57
CA GLU A 186 -0.54 7.00 0.83
C GLU A 186 -0.14 8.02 -0.24
N THR A 187 0.31 9.22 0.13
CA THR A 187 0.78 10.22 -0.84
C THR A 187 2.31 10.25 -0.93
N THR A 188 2.83 10.46 -2.15
CA THR A 188 4.26 10.56 -2.42
C THR A 188 4.57 11.56 -3.52
N ASP A 189 5.63 12.34 -3.36
CA ASP A 189 6.12 13.28 -4.37
C ASP A 189 6.72 12.58 -5.59
N ALA A 190 7.14 11.33 -5.46
CA ALA A 190 7.60 10.51 -6.59
C ALA A 190 6.53 10.35 -7.70
N LEU A 191 5.25 10.54 -7.38
CA LEU A 191 4.13 10.50 -8.33
C LEU A 191 3.58 11.88 -8.68
N ALA A 192 4.18 12.97 -8.21
CA ALA A 192 3.73 14.35 -8.46
C ALA A 192 3.91 14.76 -9.93
N GLU A 193 3.15 15.76 -10.39
CA GLU A 193 3.33 16.37 -11.72
C GLU A 193 4.75 16.94 -11.84
N GLY A 194 5.47 16.56 -12.88
CA GLY A 194 6.86 16.94 -13.09
C GLY A 194 7.90 16.11 -12.36
N ALA A 195 7.50 15.08 -11.62
CA ALA A 195 8.46 14.16 -11.00
C ALA A 195 9.28 13.41 -12.05
N ASP A 196 10.51 13.05 -11.70
CA ASP A 196 11.38 12.26 -12.57
C ASP A 196 10.80 10.86 -12.80
N ALA A 197 10.74 10.44 -14.06
CA ALA A 197 10.11 9.18 -14.43
C ALA A 197 10.87 7.96 -13.89
N SER A 198 12.21 7.99 -13.91
CA SER A 198 13.03 6.89 -13.40
C SER A 198 12.90 6.75 -11.87
N GLU A 199 12.83 7.89 -11.14
CA GLU A 199 12.57 7.89 -9.70
C GLU A 199 11.17 7.36 -9.39
N ALA A 200 10.15 7.75 -10.17
CA ALA A 200 8.80 7.23 -10.06
C ALA A 200 8.77 5.71 -10.28
N LEU A 201 9.44 5.20 -11.32
CA LEU A 201 9.54 3.78 -11.61
C LEU A 201 10.26 3.01 -10.50
N ALA A 202 11.38 3.54 -9.99
CA ALA A 202 12.10 2.93 -8.87
C ALA A 202 11.22 2.83 -7.62
N TRP A 203 10.47 3.90 -7.31
CA TRP A 203 9.51 3.89 -6.20
C TRP A 203 8.39 2.88 -6.41
N LEU A 204 7.81 2.80 -7.63
CA LEU A 204 6.76 1.84 -7.96
C LEU A 204 7.24 0.39 -7.86
N ALA A 205 8.46 0.10 -8.31
CA ALA A 205 9.07 -1.23 -8.24
C ALA A 205 9.31 -1.66 -6.78
N GLU A 206 9.84 -0.78 -5.94
CA GLU A 206 10.03 -1.05 -4.52
C GLU A 206 8.69 -1.21 -3.80
N ALA A 207 7.71 -0.35 -4.10
CA ALA A 207 6.37 -0.44 -3.55
C ALA A 207 5.66 -1.76 -3.89
N ALA A 208 5.91 -2.32 -5.08
CA ALA A 208 5.37 -3.60 -5.54
C ALA A 208 5.86 -4.81 -4.74
N ARG A 209 6.95 -4.68 -3.98
CA ARG A 209 7.43 -5.74 -3.08
C ARG A 209 6.42 -6.11 -1.99
N SER A 210 5.50 -5.22 -1.66
CA SER A 210 4.42 -5.49 -0.69
C SER A 210 3.17 -6.11 -1.32
N GLY A 211 3.16 -6.37 -2.63
CA GLY A 211 2.04 -6.92 -3.38
C GLY A 211 1.51 -5.98 -4.45
N SER A 212 0.46 -6.40 -5.14
CA SER A 212 -0.21 -5.58 -6.16
C SER A 212 -0.87 -4.36 -5.53
N PHE A 213 -0.83 -3.22 -6.20
CA PHE A 213 -1.40 -1.98 -5.68
C PHE A 213 -1.85 -1.02 -6.80
N ALA A 214 -2.70 -0.05 -6.45
CA ALA A 214 -3.10 1.01 -7.36
C ALA A 214 -2.40 2.33 -7.01
N ALA A 215 -1.94 3.05 -8.03
CA ALA A 215 -1.24 4.32 -7.88
C ALA A 215 -1.80 5.37 -8.85
N SER A 216 -2.14 6.56 -8.35
CA SER A 216 -2.63 7.67 -9.17
C SER A 216 -1.54 8.71 -9.39
N THR A 217 -1.34 9.10 -10.65
CA THR A 217 -0.31 10.05 -11.08
C THR A 217 -0.78 10.94 -12.23
N HIS A 218 0.14 11.68 -12.83
CA HIS A 218 -0.07 12.64 -13.91
C HIS A 218 0.30 12.06 -15.28
N GLY A 219 -0.05 12.82 -16.34
CA GLY A 219 0.12 12.36 -17.70
C GLY A 219 1.59 12.30 -18.14
N ASP A 220 2.41 13.22 -17.69
CA ASP A 220 3.84 13.32 -17.94
C ASP A 220 4.59 12.16 -17.28
N VAL A 221 4.45 11.99 -15.97
CA VAL A 221 5.11 10.90 -15.22
C VAL A 221 4.73 9.52 -15.80
N MET A 222 3.43 9.31 -16.07
CA MET A 222 2.97 8.07 -16.68
C MET A 222 3.53 7.87 -18.09
N MET A 223 3.55 8.92 -18.93
CA MET A 223 4.00 8.82 -20.30
C MET A 223 5.50 8.50 -20.36
N PHE A 224 6.32 9.32 -19.70
CA PHE A 224 7.77 9.12 -19.70
C PHE A 224 8.15 7.80 -19.04
N GLY A 225 7.51 7.42 -17.91
CA GLY A 225 7.80 6.16 -17.26
C GLY A 225 7.43 4.94 -18.12
N VAL A 226 6.28 4.94 -18.79
CA VAL A 226 5.90 3.82 -19.67
C VAL A 226 6.79 3.76 -20.91
N GLU A 227 7.14 4.90 -21.50
CA GLU A 227 8.08 4.96 -22.65
C GLU A 227 9.46 4.42 -22.24
N GLU A 228 10.01 4.83 -21.10
CA GLU A 228 11.27 4.30 -20.55
C GLU A 228 11.23 2.78 -20.34
N LEU A 229 10.13 2.25 -19.80
CA LEU A 229 9.95 0.80 -19.64
C LEU A 229 9.94 0.05 -20.98
N LEU A 230 9.24 0.58 -21.98
CA LEU A 230 9.14 -0.05 -23.31
C LEU A 230 10.48 0.02 -24.06
N ASP A 231 11.19 1.13 -23.98
CA ASP A 231 12.53 1.31 -24.56
C ASP A 231 13.55 0.40 -23.85
N GLY A 232 13.38 0.17 -22.54
CA GLY A 232 14.14 -0.77 -21.73
C GLY A 232 13.79 -2.26 -21.98
N GLY A 233 12.89 -2.56 -22.93
CA GLY A 233 12.56 -3.93 -23.35
C GLY A 233 11.43 -4.59 -22.56
N VAL A 234 10.70 -3.84 -21.73
CA VAL A 234 9.48 -4.35 -21.07
C VAL A 234 8.43 -4.71 -22.13
N ARG A 235 7.90 -5.92 -22.06
CA ARG A 235 6.99 -6.44 -23.09
C ARG A 235 5.61 -5.78 -23.02
N LEU A 236 5.22 -5.07 -24.09
CA LEU A 236 3.88 -4.56 -24.24
C LEU A 236 2.86 -5.70 -24.47
N ARG A 237 1.87 -5.81 -23.61
CA ARG A 237 0.73 -6.73 -23.77
C ARG A 237 -0.42 -6.01 -24.49
N GLY A 238 -0.64 -6.37 -25.74
CA GLY A 238 -1.55 -5.68 -26.63
C GLY A 238 -0.80 -4.77 -27.59
N ASN A 239 -1.54 -3.93 -28.33
CA ASN A 239 -0.99 -3.09 -29.40
C ASN A 239 -1.26 -1.59 -29.20
N LYS A 240 -1.69 -1.18 -28.02
CA LYS A 240 -2.11 0.20 -27.78
C LYS A 240 -1.26 0.87 -26.72
N VAL A 241 -0.70 1.99 -27.07
CA VAL A 241 -0.05 2.96 -26.17
C VAL A 241 -0.91 4.23 -26.17
N ALA A 242 -1.39 4.62 -25.01
CA ALA A 242 -2.17 5.85 -24.84
C ALA A 242 -2.14 6.29 -23.36
N PHE A 243 -2.38 7.60 -23.16
CA PHE A 243 -2.27 8.23 -21.84
C PHE A 243 -3.47 9.14 -21.56
N LYS A 244 -4.69 8.64 -21.80
CA LYS A 244 -5.94 9.38 -21.57
C LYS A 244 -6.21 9.55 -20.06
N LYS A 245 -6.85 10.65 -19.66
CA LYS A 245 -7.30 10.85 -18.27
C LYS A 245 -8.20 9.70 -17.82
N GLY A 246 -7.92 9.16 -16.65
CA GLY A 246 -8.60 7.97 -16.09
C GLY A 246 -8.19 6.64 -16.73
N CYS A 247 -7.18 6.60 -17.60
CA CYS A 247 -6.64 5.31 -18.08
C CYS A 247 -5.78 4.66 -17.00
N THR A 248 -5.62 3.35 -17.12
CA THR A 248 -4.77 2.54 -16.25
C THR A 248 -3.73 1.82 -17.09
N TRP A 249 -2.49 1.81 -16.64
CA TRP A 249 -1.46 0.89 -17.08
C TRP A 249 -1.27 -0.21 -16.03
N GLU A 250 -1.42 -1.46 -16.46
CA GLU A 250 -1.08 -2.63 -15.66
C GLU A 250 0.40 -2.95 -15.90
N LEU A 251 1.23 -2.71 -14.91
CA LEU A 251 2.66 -2.95 -14.97
C LEU A 251 2.98 -4.17 -14.09
N THR A 252 3.42 -5.27 -14.70
CA THR A 252 3.80 -6.47 -13.94
C THR A 252 5.23 -6.36 -13.46
N VAL A 253 5.44 -6.57 -12.18
CA VAL A 253 6.75 -6.54 -11.52
C VAL A 253 7.04 -7.93 -10.97
N VAL A 254 8.23 -8.46 -11.26
CA VAL A 254 8.76 -9.71 -10.71
C VAL A 254 10.12 -9.40 -10.10
N ASP A 255 10.30 -9.71 -8.82
CA ASP A 255 11.53 -9.46 -8.07
C ASP A 255 12.05 -8.00 -8.18
N GLY A 256 11.13 -7.04 -8.22
CA GLY A 256 11.47 -5.62 -8.35
C GLY A 256 11.76 -5.16 -9.79
N VAL A 257 11.59 -6.02 -10.79
CA VAL A 257 11.83 -5.70 -12.20
C VAL A 257 10.51 -5.70 -12.98
N PHE A 258 10.26 -4.64 -13.75
CA PHE A 258 9.11 -4.59 -14.64
C PHE A 258 9.29 -5.55 -15.82
N THR A 259 8.30 -6.40 -16.08
CA THR A 259 8.38 -7.45 -17.11
C THR A 259 7.35 -7.27 -18.21
N THR A 260 6.17 -6.78 -17.90
CA THR A 260 5.12 -6.50 -18.88
C THR A 260 4.38 -5.21 -18.57
N ALA A 261 3.88 -4.54 -19.62
CA ALA A 261 3.03 -3.37 -19.53
C ALA A 261 1.78 -3.56 -20.39
N ARG A 262 0.60 -3.18 -19.88
CA ARG A 262 -0.67 -3.28 -20.60
C ARG A 262 -1.52 -2.04 -20.37
N TYR A 263 -1.97 -1.43 -21.48
CA TYR A 263 -2.90 -0.32 -21.43
C TYR A 263 -4.36 -0.77 -21.23
N ARG A 264 -5.05 -0.13 -20.30
CA ARG A 264 -6.49 -0.20 -20.12
C ARG A 264 -7.13 1.15 -20.41
N ARG A 265 -8.19 1.14 -21.22
CA ARG A 265 -8.95 2.37 -21.49
C ARG A 265 -9.55 2.92 -20.21
N PRO A 266 -9.77 4.25 -20.15
CA PRO A 266 -10.65 4.81 -19.12
C PRO A 266 -12.01 4.09 -19.17
N PRO A 267 -12.65 3.87 -18.01
CA PRO A 267 -14.05 3.43 -18.00
C PRO A 267 -14.90 4.39 -18.84
N SER A 268 -15.86 3.86 -19.59
CA SER A 268 -16.80 4.68 -20.36
C SER A 268 -17.80 5.30 -19.42
N SER A 269 -17.86 6.61 -19.38
CA SER A 269 -18.86 7.39 -18.62
C SER A 269 -20.23 7.43 -19.30
N ASP A 270 -20.59 6.41 -20.07
CA ASP A 270 -21.88 6.27 -20.71
C ASP A 270 -22.80 5.37 -19.86
N ARG A 271 -23.23 5.92 -18.74
CA ARG A 271 -24.42 5.48 -17.99
C ARG A 271 -25.30 6.67 -17.66
#